data_a17b1789dac2bc485e0f3c9969c2e0dd
#
_entry.id   a17b1789dac2bc485e0f3c9969c2e0dd
#
_cell.length_a   1.000
_cell.length_b   1.000
_cell.length_c   1.000
_cell.angle_alpha   90.00
_cell.angle_beta   90.00
_cell.angle_gamma   90.00
#
_symmetry.space_group_name_H-M   'P 1'
#
loop_
_entity.id
_entity.type
_entity.pdbx_description
1 polymer ?
#
loop_
_entity_poly.entity_id
_entity_poly.type
_entity_poly.pdbx_seq_one_letter_code
_entity_poly.pdbx_strand_id
1 'polypeptide(L)'
;MSAGNRRVMIVEDEVLIAEALRLRLERMGYTVVGVVASGEEALNLVANTTPDLVLMDIRLAGSMDGITAGEHIHSRFGLPVVYLTANSDPETIERVIRSQPYGYISKPIDDATLRSTLSIAFQKSELERTYRRRERHYLSTLAKLESAVFVLDAAGRVCFLNPAAMALTGIEAGNPDNFLVHEVLSFVNEAGEQLDPVGQCLTLRQEVILDHVWCQTRAGKRVHVQVDVIPIPEGQAAEAKGDTLDVVLLLHALPLASLQTGLPEFIRVCAYCRDIMEQDASGKTVTVRFETYFRRMCNYQFTHGICPNCRSALAASKPSKPSSSPGGTDGA
;
A
#
# COMPACT_ATOMS: atom_id res chain seq x y z
N MET A 1 -23.28 -16.37 -6.76
CA MET A 1 -21.92 -16.87 -6.44
C MET A 1 -22.07 -18.18 -5.69
N SER A 2 -21.44 -19.25 -6.15
CA SER A 2 -21.59 -20.60 -5.57
C SER A 2 -20.97 -20.64 -4.18
N ALA A 3 -21.69 -21.23 -3.22
CA ALA A 3 -21.26 -21.42 -1.80
C ALA A 3 -20.06 -22.40 -1.67
N GLY A 4 -19.43 -22.76 -2.78
CA GLY A 4 -18.44 -23.80 -2.87
C GLY A 4 -17.28 -23.60 -1.89
N ASN A 5 -17.19 -24.51 -0.97
CA ASN A 5 -16.08 -24.74 -0.03
C ASN A 5 -15.86 -23.71 1.10
N ARG A 6 -16.87 -22.91 1.48
CA ARG A 6 -16.75 -22.04 2.67
C ARG A 6 -16.93 -22.82 3.95
N ARG A 7 -16.02 -22.61 4.89
CA ARG A 7 -15.89 -23.37 6.14
C ARG A 7 -16.57 -22.64 7.28
N VAL A 8 -17.57 -23.24 7.89
CA VAL A 8 -18.35 -22.66 9.00
C VAL A 8 -18.14 -23.49 10.25
N MET A 9 -17.90 -22.82 11.38
CA MET A 9 -17.92 -23.42 12.71
C MET A 9 -19.25 -23.07 13.38
N ILE A 10 -19.82 -24.02 14.13
CA ILE A 10 -21.03 -23.83 14.91
C ILE A 10 -20.67 -23.90 16.39
N VAL A 11 -21.16 -22.93 17.16
CA VAL A 11 -21.03 -22.87 18.61
C VAL A 11 -22.46 -22.79 19.19
N GLU A 12 -22.96 -23.90 19.72
CA GLU A 12 -24.33 -24.06 20.18
C GLU A 12 -24.36 -25.18 21.24
N ASP A 13 -24.87 -24.93 22.42
CA ASP A 13 -24.89 -25.89 23.51
C ASP A 13 -26.05 -26.88 23.41
N GLU A 14 -27.14 -26.53 22.70
CA GLU A 14 -28.24 -27.42 22.42
C GLU A 14 -27.93 -28.38 21.26
N VAL A 15 -27.61 -29.64 21.55
CA VAL A 15 -27.18 -30.65 20.57
C VAL A 15 -28.14 -30.79 19.38
N LEU A 16 -29.45 -30.75 19.63
CA LEU A 16 -30.48 -30.89 18.58
C LEU A 16 -30.46 -29.67 17.62
N ILE A 17 -30.27 -28.46 18.16
CA ILE A 17 -30.18 -27.23 17.35
C ILE A 17 -28.89 -27.24 16.56
N ALA A 18 -27.78 -27.57 17.20
CA ALA A 18 -26.46 -27.67 16.57
C ALA A 18 -26.46 -28.63 15.36
N GLU A 19 -27.06 -29.83 15.55
CA GLU A 19 -27.15 -30.85 14.49
C GLU A 19 -28.09 -30.40 13.35
N ALA A 20 -29.23 -29.77 13.69
CA ALA A 20 -30.13 -29.21 12.70
C ALA A 20 -29.45 -28.13 11.86
N LEU A 21 -28.67 -27.26 12.50
CA LEU A 21 -27.87 -26.22 11.81
C LEU A 21 -26.81 -26.85 10.91
N ARG A 22 -26.07 -27.84 11.38
CA ARG A 22 -25.09 -28.58 10.62
C ARG A 22 -25.67 -29.13 9.32
N LEU A 23 -26.78 -29.85 9.41
CA LEU A 23 -27.46 -30.43 8.24
C LEU A 23 -27.98 -29.38 7.26
N ARG A 24 -28.47 -28.23 7.76
CA ARG A 24 -28.91 -27.10 6.91
C ARG A 24 -27.77 -26.47 6.18
N LEU A 25 -26.65 -26.17 6.85
CA LEU A 25 -25.46 -25.59 6.25
C LEU A 25 -24.87 -26.50 5.18
N GLU A 26 -24.76 -27.80 5.44
CA GLU A 26 -24.27 -28.79 4.47
C GLU A 26 -25.16 -28.85 3.21
N ARG A 27 -26.50 -28.84 3.39
CA ARG A 27 -27.44 -28.74 2.25
C ARG A 27 -27.30 -27.43 1.46
N MET A 28 -26.90 -26.36 2.12
CA MET A 28 -26.63 -25.07 1.46
C MET A 28 -25.26 -25.03 0.76
N GLY A 29 -24.43 -26.09 0.89
CA GLY A 29 -23.11 -26.21 0.26
C GLY A 29 -21.97 -25.65 1.09
N TYR A 30 -22.18 -25.39 2.39
CA TYR A 30 -21.11 -25.02 3.33
C TYR A 30 -20.45 -26.28 3.92
N THR A 31 -19.17 -26.16 4.30
CA THR A 31 -18.47 -27.22 5.03
C THR A 31 -18.45 -26.88 6.51
N VAL A 32 -19.10 -27.69 7.34
CA VAL A 32 -19.03 -27.52 8.81
C VAL A 32 -17.74 -28.15 9.31
N VAL A 33 -16.84 -27.32 9.85
CA VAL A 33 -15.50 -27.74 10.30
C VAL A 33 -15.41 -28.03 11.79
N GLY A 34 -16.46 -27.76 12.52
CA GLY A 34 -16.57 -28.08 13.95
C GLY A 34 -17.91 -27.66 14.52
N VAL A 35 -18.34 -28.40 15.53
CA VAL A 35 -19.50 -28.09 16.33
C VAL A 35 -19.06 -28.24 17.79
N VAL A 36 -19.21 -27.16 18.57
CA VAL A 36 -18.81 -27.10 19.98
C VAL A 36 -19.89 -26.45 20.83
N ALA A 37 -19.91 -26.75 22.14
CA ALA A 37 -20.97 -26.33 23.04
C ALA A 37 -20.61 -25.11 23.91
N SER A 38 -19.34 -24.67 23.93
CA SER A 38 -18.89 -23.57 24.78
C SER A 38 -17.98 -22.59 24.06
N GLY A 39 -17.89 -21.35 24.57
CA GLY A 39 -17.00 -20.33 24.06
C GLY A 39 -15.53 -20.71 24.17
N GLU A 40 -15.16 -21.37 25.26
CA GLU A 40 -13.79 -21.84 25.51
C GLU A 40 -13.36 -22.90 24.50
N GLU A 41 -14.24 -23.87 24.20
CA GLU A 41 -13.98 -24.85 23.15
C GLU A 41 -13.86 -24.20 21.77
N ALA A 42 -14.72 -23.22 21.49
CA ALA A 42 -14.66 -22.49 20.22
C ALA A 42 -13.33 -21.79 20.02
N LEU A 43 -12.78 -21.10 21.02
CA LEU A 43 -11.46 -20.44 20.95
C LEU A 43 -10.34 -21.43 20.68
N ASN A 44 -10.38 -22.60 21.28
CA ASN A 44 -9.40 -23.67 21.06
C ASN A 44 -9.51 -24.28 19.66
N LEU A 45 -10.73 -24.51 19.19
CA LEU A 45 -10.97 -25.18 17.92
C LEU A 45 -10.69 -24.25 16.72
N VAL A 46 -10.97 -22.94 16.83
CA VAL A 46 -10.68 -21.94 15.80
C VAL A 46 -9.20 -21.95 15.41
N ALA A 47 -8.30 -22.05 16.38
CA ALA A 47 -6.85 -22.06 16.13
C ALA A 47 -6.42 -23.25 15.25
N ASN A 48 -7.10 -24.39 15.36
CA ASN A 48 -6.74 -25.65 14.69
C ASN A 48 -7.49 -25.87 13.37
N THR A 49 -8.72 -25.35 13.26
CA THR A 49 -9.60 -25.63 12.12
C THR A 49 -9.68 -24.51 11.10
N THR A 50 -9.25 -23.29 11.43
CA THR A 50 -9.29 -22.11 10.56
C THR A 50 -10.60 -21.98 9.76
N PRO A 51 -11.76 -21.77 10.43
CA PRO A 51 -13.03 -21.53 9.75
C PRO A 51 -13.00 -20.19 9.01
N ASP A 52 -13.91 -20.02 8.04
CA ASP A 52 -14.11 -18.74 7.36
C ASP A 52 -15.15 -17.87 8.07
N LEU A 53 -16.03 -18.50 8.89
CA LEU A 53 -17.07 -17.82 9.66
C LEU A 53 -17.48 -18.69 10.85
N VAL A 54 -17.87 -18.05 11.95
CA VAL A 54 -18.41 -18.70 13.14
C VAL A 54 -19.87 -18.30 13.32
N LEU A 55 -20.76 -19.32 13.42
CA LEU A 55 -22.12 -19.17 13.92
C LEU A 55 -22.07 -19.40 15.43
N MET A 56 -22.49 -18.43 16.22
CA MET A 56 -22.32 -18.39 17.67
C MET A 56 -23.65 -18.15 18.37
N ASP A 57 -24.10 -19.08 19.17
CA ASP A 57 -25.22 -18.79 20.10
C ASP A 57 -24.74 -17.77 21.16
N ILE A 58 -25.60 -16.85 21.50
CA ILE A 58 -25.33 -15.88 22.57
C ILE A 58 -25.33 -16.60 23.93
N ARG A 59 -26.24 -17.54 24.13
CA ARG A 59 -26.33 -18.32 25.36
C ARG A 59 -25.63 -19.66 25.19
N LEU A 60 -24.53 -19.83 25.89
CA LEU A 60 -23.72 -21.05 25.83
C LEU A 60 -23.56 -21.67 27.20
N ALA A 61 -23.27 -22.94 27.20
CA ALA A 61 -22.76 -23.63 28.39
C ALA A 61 -21.34 -23.12 28.71
N GLY A 62 -21.04 -23.03 30.01
CA GLY A 62 -19.70 -22.62 30.45
C GLY A 62 -19.65 -21.28 31.17
N SER A 63 -18.45 -20.77 31.37
CA SER A 63 -18.20 -19.49 32.08
C SER A 63 -18.23 -18.29 31.18
N MET A 64 -18.10 -18.48 29.85
CA MET A 64 -18.02 -17.46 28.84
C MET A 64 -19.28 -17.43 27.97
N ASP A 65 -19.97 -16.30 27.90
CA ASP A 65 -21.10 -16.14 26.99
C ASP A 65 -20.62 -16.00 25.52
N GLY A 66 -21.54 -16.23 24.56
CA GLY A 66 -21.21 -16.23 23.15
C GLY A 66 -20.78 -14.86 22.64
N ILE A 67 -21.22 -13.74 23.23
CA ILE A 67 -20.80 -12.38 22.84
C ILE A 67 -19.32 -12.20 23.17
N THR A 68 -18.93 -12.50 24.38
CA THR A 68 -17.52 -12.43 24.83
C THR A 68 -16.62 -13.35 24.01
N ALA A 69 -17.08 -14.60 23.76
CA ALA A 69 -16.34 -15.54 22.91
C ALA A 69 -16.18 -15.02 21.48
N GLY A 70 -17.23 -14.45 20.90
CA GLY A 70 -17.21 -13.87 19.58
C GLY A 70 -16.28 -12.66 19.45
N GLU A 71 -16.25 -11.78 20.43
CA GLU A 71 -15.30 -10.65 20.51
C GLU A 71 -13.86 -11.13 20.53
N HIS A 72 -13.54 -12.15 21.33
CA HIS A 72 -12.21 -12.75 21.36
C HIS A 72 -11.84 -13.41 20.03
N ILE A 73 -12.77 -14.12 19.39
CA ILE A 73 -12.55 -14.74 18.09
C ILE A 73 -12.30 -13.67 17.03
N HIS A 74 -13.11 -12.62 17.02
CA HIS A 74 -12.95 -11.54 16.06
C HIS A 74 -11.64 -10.77 16.26
N SER A 75 -11.34 -10.35 17.49
CA SER A 75 -10.14 -9.55 17.80
C SER A 75 -8.84 -10.33 17.57
N ARG A 76 -8.79 -11.60 17.95
CA ARG A 76 -7.58 -12.42 17.89
C ARG A 76 -7.32 -13.05 16.53
N PHE A 77 -8.40 -13.50 15.84
CA PHE A 77 -8.28 -14.26 14.59
C PHE A 77 -8.80 -13.49 13.36
N GLY A 78 -9.49 -12.35 13.55
CA GLY A 78 -10.07 -11.58 12.46
C GLY A 78 -11.20 -12.31 11.72
N LEU A 79 -11.88 -13.25 12.41
CA LEU A 79 -12.95 -14.05 11.82
C LEU A 79 -14.30 -13.37 11.97
N PRO A 80 -15.19 -13.48 10.96
CA PRO A 80 -16.54 -12.99 11.06
C PRO A 80 -17.36 -13.88 12.00
N VAL A 81 -18.13 -13.24 12.90
CA VAL A 81 -19.06 -13.92 13.81
C VAL A 81 -20.48 -13.48 13.49
N VAL A 82 -21.37 -14.46 13.34
CA VAL A 82 -22.81 -14.26 13.19
C VAL A 82 -23.48 -14.87 14.44
N TYR A 83 -24.21 -14.03 15.18
CA TYR A 83 -24.84 -14.47 16.41
C TYR A 83 -26.21 -15.09 16.17
N LEU A 84 -26.52 -16.12 16.95
CA LEU A 84 -27.85 -16.73 17.04
C LEU A 84 -28.50 -16.25 18.35
N THR A 85 -29.70 -15.73 18.28
CA THR A 85 -30.35 -15.10 19.43
C THR A 85 -31.79 -15.63 19.61
N ALA A 86 -32.14 -16.03 20.82
CA ALA A 86 -33.52 -16.33 21.20
C ALA A 86 -34.14 -15.05 21.78
N ASN A 87 -35.06 -14.42 21.07
CA ASN A 87 -35.87 -13.28 21.46
C ASN A 87 -35.21 -12.36 22.53
N SER A 88 -34.57 -11.34 22.13
CA SER A 88 -33.55 -10.66 22.90
C SER A 88 -34.11 -9.46 23.66
N ASP A 89 -33.79 -9.39 24.93
CA ASP A 89 -33.96 -8.16 25.69
C ASP A 89 -33.10 -7.04 25.09
N PRO A 90 -33.48 -5.76 25.25
CA PRO A 90 -32.78 -4.65 24.68
C PRO A 90 -31.28 -4.57 25.07
N GLU A 91 -30.94 -5.00 26.28
CA GLU A 91 -29.56 -4.98 26.79
C GLU A 91 -28.66 -5.97 26.03
N THR A 92 -29.17 -7.17 25.77
CA THR A 92 -28.44 -8.16 24.95
C THR A 92 -28.23 -7.68 23.52
N ILE A 93 -29.24 -7.04 22.91
CA ILE A 93 -29.11 -6.45 21.57
C ILE A 93 -28.06 -5.36 21.54
N GLU A 94 -28.01 -4.45 22.52
CA GLU A 94 -26.99 -3.41 22.60
C GLU A 94 -25.59 -3.99 22.71
N ARG A 95 -25.40 -5.04 23.52
CA ARG A 95 -24.11 -5.75 23.63
C ARG A 95 -23.69 -6.36 22.31
N VAL A 96 -24.61 -7.01 21.59
CA VAL A 96 -24.33 -7.57 20.26
C VAL A 96 -23.93 -6.48 19.28
N ILE A 97 -24.61 -5.33 19.26
CA ILE A 97 -24.28 -4.23 18.36
C ILE A 97 -22.87 -3.66 18.67
N ARG A 98 -22.52 -3.51 19.95
CA ARG A 98 -21.19 -3.04 20.38
C ARG A 98 -20.06 -3.99 19.97
N SER A 99 -20.31 -5.30 19.93
CA SER A 99 -19.32 -6.29 19.46
C SER A 99 -19.06 -6.27 17.96
N GLN A 100 -19.70 -5.36 17.21
CA GLN A 100 -19.56 -5.19 15.75
C GLN A 100 -19.73 -6.51 14.97
N PRO A 101 -20.87 -7.20 15.11
CA PRO A 101 -21.09 -8.48 14.48
C PRO A 101 -21.15 -8.38 12.95
N TYR A 102 -20.90 -9.48 12.28
CA TYR A 102 -21.14 -9.58 10.84
C TYR A 102 -22.61 -9.84 10.51
N GLY A 103 -23.39 -10.21 11.50
CA GLY A 103 -24.83 -10.40 11.43
C GLY A 103 -25.37 -11.05 12.69
N TYR A 104 -26.69 -11.09 12.82
CA TYR A 104 -27.40 -11.87 13.84
C TYR A 104 -28.64 -12.51 13.22
N ILE A 105 -29.05 -13.63 13.78
CA ILE A 105 -30.21 -14.41 13.34
C ILE A 105 -31.05 -14.73 14.57
N SER A 106 -32.33 -14.35 14.51
CA SER A 106 -33.30 -14.67 15.57
C SER A 106 -33.80 -16.11 15.45
N LYS A 107 -33.84 -16.83 16.55
CA LYS A 107 -34.49 -18.14 16.65
C LYS A 107 -36.02 -17.95 16.73
N PRO A 108 -36.86 -18.72 15.99
CA PRO A 108 -36.49 -19.89 15.20
C PRO A 108 -35.86 -19.52 13.86
N ILE A 109 -34.78 -20.25 13.52
CA ILE A 109 -33.96 -19.96 12.33
C ILE A 109 -34.66 -20.56 11.11
N ASP A 110 -34.98 -19.74 10.12
CA ASP A 110 -35.42 -20.18 8.81
C ASP A 110 -34.27 -20.21 7.79
N ASP A 111 -34.41 -21.03 6.74
CA ASP A 111 -33.36 -21.22 5.73
C ASP A 111 -33.06 -19.98 4.88
N ALA A 112 -34.05 -19.13 4.67
CA ALA A 112 -33.89 -17.91 3.87
C ALA A 112 -33.06 -16.85 4.63
N THR A 113 -33.40 -16.63 5.90
CA THR A 113 -32.66 -15.74 6.81
C THR A 113 -31.24 -16.24 7.03
N LEU A 114 -31.04 -17.53 7.28
CA LEU A 114 -29.72 -18.12 7.44
C LEU A 114 -28.87 -17.90 6.20
N ARG A 115 -29.39 -18.22 5.02
CA ARG A 115 -28.69 -18.03 3.74
C ARG A 115 -28.32 -16.58 3.47
N SER A 116 -29.26 -15.65 3.63
CA SER A 116 -29.03 -14.22 3.36
C SER A 116 -28.02 -13.61 4.33
N THR A 117 -28.14 -13.90 5.62
CA THR A 117 -27.22 -13.38 6.65
C THR A 117 -25.79 -13.90 6.43
N LEU A 118 -25.64 -15.20 6.18
CA LEU A 118 -24.31 -15.76 5.86
C LEU A 118 -23.72 -15.15 4.59
N SER A 119 -24.52 -14.98 3.53
CA SER A 119 -24.04 -14.37 2.30
C SER A 119 -23.51 -12.95 2.54
N ILE A 120 -24.25 -12.13 3.29
CA ILE A 120 -23.86 -10.76 3.66
C ILE A 120 -22.60 -10.78 4.53
N ALA A 121 -22.55 -11.65 5.54
CA ALA A 121 -21.41 -11.77 6.45
C ALA A 121 -20.12 -12.15 5.69
N PHE A 122 -20.20 -13.10 4.76
CA PHE A 122 -19.06 -13.48 3.93
C PHE A 122 -18.63 -12.35 2.99
N GLN A 123 -19.56 -11.64 2.36
CA GLN A 123 -19.22 -10.51 1.50
C GLN A 123 -18.52 -9.39 2.28
N LYS A 124 -19.06 -9.03 3.46
CA LYS A 124 -18.45 -8.02 4.35
C LYS A 124 -17.03 -8.43 4.75
N SER A 125 -16.85 -9.69 5.18
CA SER A 125 -15.54 -10.22 5.57
C SER A 125 -14.54 -10.22 4.40
N GLU A 126 -14.95 -10.61 3.21
CA GLU A 126 -14.09 -10.62 2.02
C GLU A 126 -13.67 -9.20 1.61
N LEU A 127 -14.60 -8.24 1.69
CA LEU A 127 -14.31 -6.84 1.44
C LEU A 127 -13.27 -6.29 2.44
N GLU A 128 -13.48 -6.52 3.73
CA GLU A 128 -12.53 -6.09 4.78
C GLU A 128 -11.15 -6.75 4.64
N ARG A 129 -11.11 -8.06 4.34
CA ARG A 129 -9.84 -8.76 4.06
C ARG A 129 -9.11 -8.18 2.86
N THR A 130 -9.85 -7.80 1.83
CA THR A 130 -9.29 -7.16 0.63
C THR A 130 -8.73 -5.79 0.95
N TYR A 131 -9.46 -4.97 1.72
CA TYR A 131 -8.98 -3.65 2.18
C TYR A 131 -7.72 -3.79 3.03
N ARG A 132 -7.72 -4.64 4.06
CA ARG A 132 -6.56 -4.88 4.93
C ARG A 132 -5.34 -5.43 4.16
N ARG A 133 -5.58 -6.25 3.11
CA ARG A 133 -4.52 -6.76 2.25
C ARG A 133 -3.91 -5.65 1.39
N ARG A 134 -4.75 -4.79 0.80
CA ARG A 134 -4.30 -3.64 0.02
C ARG A 134 -3.51 -2.66 0.89
N GLU A 135 -4.05 -2.30 2.03
CA GLU A 135 -3.38 -1.42 3.00
C GLU A 135 -1.99 -1.94 3.38
N ARG A 136 -1.90 -3.22 3.79
CA ARG A 136 -0.60 -3.85 4.10
C ARG A 136 0.36 -3.83 2.91
N HIS A 137 -0.15 -4.04 1.71
CA HIS A 137 0.66 -3.98 0.50
C HIS A 137 1.21 -2.57 0.25
N TYR A 138 0.37 -1.54 0.39
CA TYR A 138 0.81 -0.14 0.26
C TYR A 138 1.86 0.22 1.32
N LEU A 139 1.60 -0.09 2.57
CA LEU A 139 2.56 0.17 3.66
C LEU A 139 3.90 -0.57 3.44
N SER A 140 3.85 -1.84 2.99
CA SER A 140 5.06 -2.61 2.67
C SER A 140 5.84 -2.02 1.49
N THR A 141 5.15 -1.44 0.50
CA THR A 141 5.80 -0.77 -0.64
C THR A 141 6.46 0.53 -0.19
N LEU A 142 5.75 1.37 0.56
CA LEU A 142 6.28 2.61 1.11
C LEU A 142 7.47 2.37 2.06
N ALA A 143 7.44 1.25 2.80
CA ALA A 143 8.52 0.87 3.71
C ALA A 143 9.84 0.52 3.00
N LYS A 144 9.80 0.16 1.71
CA LYS A 144 10.99 -0.18 0.91
C LYS A 144 11.56 0.99 0.13
N LEU A 145 10.90 2.15 0.13
CA LEU A 145 11.42 3.34 -0.52
C LEU A 145 12.60 3.89 0.27
N GLU A 146 13.69 4.18 -0.42
CA GLU A 146 14.88 4.83 0.15
C GLU A 146 14.63 6.31 0.44
N SER A 147 13.70 6.91 -0.28
CA SER A 147 13.27 8.30 -0.08
C SER A 147 12.41 8.43 1.18
N ALA A 148 12.62 9.47 1.94
CA ALA A 148 11.79 9.77 3.10
C ALA A 148 10.40 10.25 2.64
N VAL A 149 9.34 9.56 3.07
CA VAL A 149 7.95 9.84 2.72
C VAL A 149 7.19 10.25 3.97
N PHE A 150 6.53 11.42 3.90
CA PHE A 150 5.61 11.92 4.91
C PHE A 150 4.24 12.14 4.26
N VAL A 151 3.18 11.74 4.94
CA VAL A 151 1.81 12.15 4.61
C VAL A 151 1.34 13.14 5.66
N LEU A 152 0.85 14.27 5.21
CA LEU A 152 0.45 15.39 6.06
C LEU A 152 -1.03 15.71 5.83
N ASP A 153 -1.72 16.13 6.87
CA ASP A 153 -3.07 16.68 6.76
C ASP A 153 -3.04 18.15 6.26
N ALA A 154 -4.22 18.72 6.05
CA ALA A 154 -4.39 20.10 5.62
C ALA A 154 -3.79 21.15 6.57
N ALA A 155 -3.51 20.81 7.81
CA ALA A 155 -2.84 21.66 8.78
C ALA A 155 -1.31 21.49 8.78
N GLY A 156 -0.76 20.58 7.95
CA GLY A 156 0.65 20.22 7.91
C GLY A 156 1.08 19.30 9.05
N ARG A 157 0.13 18.59 9.70
CA ARG A 157 0.42 17.59 10.73
C ARG A 157 0.79 16.28 10.07
N VAL A 158 1.76 15.60 10.65
CA VAL A 158 2.21 14.30 10.13
C VAL A 158 1.21 13.21 10.51
N CYS A 159 0.60 12.59 9.50
CA CYS A 159 -0.30 11.44 9.62
C CYS A 159 0.43 10.10 9.41
N PHE A 160 1.49 10.10 8.60
CA PHE A 160 2.28 8.91 8.29
C PHE A 160 3.72 9.29 7.96
N LEU A 161 4.66 8.43 8.32
CA LEU A 161 6.05 8.45 7.85
C LEU A 161 6.56 7.03 7.62
N ASN A 162 7.33 6.87 6.54
CA ASN A 162 7.96 5.60 6.24
C ASN A 162 9.27 5.40 7.02
N PRO A 163 9.87 4.20 7.04
CA PRO A 163 11.12 3.94 7.75
C PRO A 163 12.28 4.88 7.38
N ALA A 164 12.38 5.32 6.12
CA ALA A 164 13.40 6.28 5.71
C ALA A 164 13.18 7.67 6.35
N ALA A 165 11.94 8.13 6.45
CA ALA A 165 11.59 9.36 7.16
C ALA A 165 11.86 9.26 8.67
N MET A 166 11.57 8.10 9.28
CA MET A 166 11.90 7.82 10.68
C MET A 166 13.42 7.88 10.92
N ALA A 167 14.21 7.24 10.05
CA ALA A 167 15.67 7.26 10.12
C ALA A 167 16.26 8.66 9.89
N LEU A 168 15.60 9.48 9.05
CA LEU A 168 16.01 10.86 8.81
C LEU A 168 15.76 11.74 10.03
N THR A 169 14.58 11.65 10.63
CA THR A 169 14.10 12.53 11.71
C THR A 169 14.46 12.03 13.10
N GLY A 170 14.73 10.74 13.29
CA GLY A 170 14.92 10.08 14.58
C GLY A 170 13.62 9.82 15.34
N ILE A 171 12.46 9.92 14.67
CA ILE A 171 11.15 9.65 15.26
C ILE A 171 10.90 8.15 15.21
N GLU A 172 10.53 7.54 16.35
CA GLU A 172 10.23 6.11 16.44
C GLU A 172 8.83 5.77 15.92
N ALA A 173 8.68 4.53 15.40
CA ALA A 173 7.40 4.00 14.98
C ALA A 173 6.48 3.81 16.19
N GLY A 174 5.33 4.48 16.20
CA GLY A 174 4.30 4.32 17.25
C GLY A 174 3.83 5.61 17.88
N ASN A 175 4.44 6.72 17.59
CA ASN A 175 3.96 8.02 18.01
C ASN A 175 4.03 9.05 16.87
N PRO A 176 3.24 8.92 15.78
CA PRO A 176 3.06 10.00 14.82
C PRO A 176 2.22 11.13 15.44
N ASP A 177 2.01 11.10 16.78
CA ASP A 177 1.06 11.94 17.46
C ASP A 177 1.38 13.41 17.27
N ASN A 178 0.73 13.97 16.26
CA ASN A 178 0.21 15.32 16.27
C ASN A 178 1.25 16.44 16.19
N PHE A 179 2.45 16.19 15.62
CA PHE A 179 3.41 17.27 15.39
C PHE A 179 3.29 17.84 13.98
N LEU A 180 3.56 19.12 13.86
CA LEU A 180 3.62 19.82 12.58
C LEU A 180 4.97 19.54 11.90
N VAL A 181 4.96 19.31 10.60
CA VAL A 181 6.19 18.96 9.84
C VAL A 181 7.29 20.02 10.02
N HIS A 182 6.95 21.30 10.11
CA HIS A 182 7.91 22.39 10.30
C HIS A 182 8.57 22.41 11.70
N GLU A 183 8.03 21.68 12.69
CA GLU A 183 8.67 21.51 14.00
C GLU A 183 9.84 20.50 13.93
N VAL A 184 9.84 19.67 12.91
CA VAL A 184 10.79 18.55 12.74
C VAL A 184 11.76 18.78 11.60
N LEU A 185 11.28 19.43 10.52
CA LEU A 185 12.04 19.70 9.29
C LEU A 185 12.02 21.17 8.97
N SER A 186 13.16 21.71 8.60
CA SER A 186 13.28 23.02 7.99
C SER A 186 14.06 22.94 6.68
N PHE A 187 13.68 23.74 5.71
CA PHE A 187 14.28 23.74 4.38
C PHE A 187 14.94 25.08 4.11
N VAL A 188 16.16 25.03 3.55
CA VAL A 188 16.97 26.22 3.27
C VAL A 188 17.57 26.07 1.88
N ASN A 189 17.51 27.12 1.06
CA ASN A 189 18.18 27.13 -0.23
C ASN A 189 19.71 27.35 -0.08
N GLU A 190 20.44 27.38 -1.20
CA GLU A 190 21.89 27.62 -1.21
C GLU A 190 22.27 29.02 -0.70
N ALA A 191 21.37 29.99 -0.84
CA ALA A 191 21.58 31.35 -0.36
C ALA A 191 21.35 31.50 1.15
N GLY A 192 20.85 30.44 1.83
CA GLY A 192 20.52 30.45 3.27
C GLY A 192 19.12 30.96 3.59
N GLU A 193 18.27 31.15 2.58
CA GLU A 193 16.89 31.56 2.78
C GLU A 193 16.00 30.38 3.14
N GLN A 194 15.12 30.59 4.12
CA GLN A 194 14.17 29.58 4.58
C GLN A 194 13.05 29.39 3.57
N LEU A 195 12.73 28.14 3.27
CA LEU A 195 11.68 27.75 2.33
C LEU A 195 10.56 27.04 3.07
N ASP A 196 9.33 27.23 2.61
CA ASP A 196 8.15 26.50 3.09
C ASP A 196 7.42 25.82 1.92
N PRO A 197 7.95 24.71 1.42
CA PRO A 197 7.34 24.01 0.29
C PRO A 197 5.97 23.42 0.61
N VAL A 198 5.74 23.02 1.87
CA VAL A 198 4.46 22.47 2.31
C VAL A 198 3.39 23.55 2.36
N GLY A 199 3.65 24.69 2.98
CA GLY A 199 2.73 25.83 3.00
C GLY A 199 2.43 26.35 1.60
N GLN A 200 3.42 26.38 0.70
CA GLN A 200 3.20 26.72 -0.70
C GLN A 200 2.26 25.73 -1.40
N CYS A 201 2.47 24.42 -1.25
CA CYS A 201 1.61 23.40 -1.84
C CYS A 201 0.18 23.49 -1.31
N LEU A 202 0.00 23.63 0.01
CA LEU A 202 -1.31 23.79 0.63
C LEU A 202 -2.06 25.03 0.16
N THR A 203 -1.33 26.14 -0.04
CA THR A 203 -1.92 27.42 -0.48
C THR A 203 -2.27 27.40 -1.96
N LEU A 204 -1.36 26.92 -2.80
CA LEU A 204 -1.49 26.95 -4.26
C LEU A 204 -2.28 25.75 -4.79
N ARG A 205 -2.44 24.70 -3.99
CA ARG A 205 -3.06 23.41 -4.38
C ARG A 205 -2.39 22.80 -5.62
N GLN A 206 -1.10 22.98 -5.75
CA GLN A 206 -0.30 22.48 -6.86
C GLN A 206 0.94 21.79 -6.31
N GLU A 207 1.48 20.88 -7.11
CA GLU A 207 2.75 20.24 -6.83
C GLU A 207 3.86 21.28 -6.72
N VAL A 208 4.72 21.11 -5.71
CA VAL A 208 5.91 21.96 -5.49
C VAL A 208 7.13 21.04 -5.52
N ILE A 209 8.02 21.30 -6.50
CA ILE A 209 9.28 20.57 -6.64
C ILE A 209 10.42 21.58 -6.42
N LEU A 210 11.31 21.26 -5.48
CA LEU A 210 12.49 22.05 -5.18
C LEU A 210 13.73 21.17 -5.27
N ASP A 211 14.63 21.55 -6.16
CA ASP A 211 15.93 20.89 -6.31
C ASP A 211 16.99 21.58 -5.44
N HIS A 212 18.00 20.81 -5.03
CA HIS A 212 19.18 21.31 -4.32
C HIS A 212 18.87 22.08 -3.04
N VAL A 213 18.00 21.53 -2.19
CA VAL A 213 17.59 22.13 -0.91
C VAL A 213 18.31 21.44 0.25
N TRP A 214 18.70 22.21 1.25
CA TRP A 214 19.18 21.68 2.50
C TRP A 214 18.01 21.45 3.45
N CYS A 215 17.79 20.19 3.80
CA CYS A 215 16.86 19.80 4.84
C CYS A 215 17.62 19.68 6.17
N GLN A 216 17.17 20.40 7.19
CA GLN A 216 17.68 20.32 8.54
C GLN A 216 16.62 19.71 9.46
N THR A 217 16.97 18.65 10.17
CA THR A 217 16.08 18.01 11.14
C THR A 217 16.20 18.66 12.51
N ARG A 218 15.19 18.51 13.36
CA ARG A 218 15.22 18.95 14.79
C ARG A 218 16.41 18.38 15.55
N ALA A 219 16.87 17.17 15.20
CA ALA A 219 18.05 16.53 15.78
C ALA A 219 19.39 17.15 15.33
N GLY A 220 19.36 18.19 14.48
CA GLY A 220 20.54 18.87 13.96
C GLY A 220 21.19 18.18 12.75
N LYS A 221 20.60 17.11 12.23
CA LYS A 221 21.08 16.44 11.01
C LYS A 221 20.75 17.32 9.80
N ARG A 222 21.75 17.59 8.96
CA ARG A 222 21.61 18.35 7.73
C ARG A 222 21.86 17.46 6.52
N VAL A 223 20.90 17.41 5.60
CA VAL A 223 20.94 16.54 4.41
C VAL A 223 20.58 17.38 3.18
N HIS A 224 21.33 17.18 2.11
CA HIS A 224 21.02 17.78 0.82
C HIS A 224 19.99 16.93 0.10
N VAL A 225 18.88 17.52 -0.30
CA VAL A 225 17.71 16.79 -0.82
C VAL A 225 17.08 17.51 -2.02
N GLN A 226 16.39 16.73 -2.83
CA GLN A 226 15.28 17.20 -3.64
C GLN A 226 14.01 17.04 -2.81
N VAL A 227 13.13 18.01 -2.86
CA VAL A 227 11.86 18.07 -2.12
C VAL A 227 10.72 18.07 -3.11
N ASP A 228 9.87 17.05 -3.06
CA ASP A 228 8.65 16.99 -3.86
C ASP A 228 7.45 17.02 -2.90
N VAL A 229 6.55 17.98 -3.08
CA VAL A 229 5.32 18.12 -2.29
C VAL A 229 4.13 17.99 -3.21
N ILE A 230 3.36 16.92 -3.05
CA ILE A 230 2.29 16.53 -3.96
C ILE A 230 0.95 16.60 -3.21
N PRO A 231 -0.02 17.40 -3.69
CA PRO A 231 -1.36 17.45 -3.10
C PRO A 231 -2.12 16.17 -3.46
N ILE A 232 -2.78 15.57 -2.46
CA ILE A 232 -3.68 14.43 -2.67
C ILE A 232 -5.11 14.98 -2.67
N PRO A 233 -5.80 15.00 -3.81
CA PRO A 233 -7.20 15.37 -3.84
C PRO A 233 -8.00 14.30 -3.10
N GLU A 234 -8.84 14.70 -2.13
CA GLU A 234 -9.84 13.81 -1.58
C GLU A 234 -10.75 13.29 -2.70
N GLY A 235 -11.07 11.98 -2.68
CA GLY A 235 -11.85 11.33 -3.72
C GLY A 235 -13.23 11.97 -3.91
N GLN A 236 -13.93 11.60 -4.98
CA GLN A 236 -15.21 12.16 -5.48
C GLN A 236 -16.34 12.35 -4.44
N ALA A 237 -16.17 11.93 -3.18
CA ALA A 237 -17.09 12.17 -2.07
C ALA A 237 -16.82 13.47 -1.29
N ALA A 238 -15.74 14.18 -1.55
CA ALA A 238 -15.30 15.37 -0.80
C ALA A 238 -15.95 16.67 -1.25
N GLU A 239 -16.69 16.68 -2.35
CA GLU A 239 -17.44 17.87 -2.80
C GLU A 239 -18.50 18.37 -1.80
N ALA A 240 -18.80 17.59 -0.73
CA ALA A 240 -19.85 17.88 0.24
C ALA A 240 -19.35 18.32 1.63
N LYS A 241 -18.03 18.23 1.95
CA LYS A 241 -17.49 18.69 3.25
C LYS A 241 -16.15 19.36 3.02
N GLY A 242 -16.16 20.68 3.12
CA GLY A 242 -15.04 21.61 3.28
C GLY A 242 -13.63 21.02 3.20
N ASP A 243 -13.11 21.02 1.99
CA ASP A 243 -11.74 21.26 1.55
C ASP A 243 -10.56 20.91 2.49
N THR A 244 -10.42 19.66 2.92
CA THR A 244 -9.18 19.19 3.51
C THR A 244 -8.29 18.58 2.43
N LEU A 245 -7.13 19.16 2.19
CA LEU A 245 -6.16 18.72 1.20
C LEU A 245 -5.01 18.03 1.92
N ASP A 246 -4.96 16.71 1.85
CA ASP A 246 -3.78 15.98 2.33
C ASP A 246 -2.61 16.17 1.36
N VAL A 247 -1.39 16.09 1.89
CA VAL A 247 -0.18 16.35 1.11
C VAL A 247 0.82 15.22 1.33
N VAL A 248 1.47 14.75 0.27
CA VAL A 248 2.64 13.89 0.35
C VAL A 248 3.90 14.70 0.19
N LEU A 249 4.77 14.65 1.19
CA LEU A 249 6.10 15.22 1.14
C LEU A 249 7.11 14.08 0.91
N LEU A 250 7.88 14.19 -0.17
CA LEU A 250 8.95 13.27 -0.52
C LEU A 250 10.31 13.99 -0.40
N LEU A 251 11.26 13.34 0.26
CA LEU A 251 12.63 13.83 0.34
C LEU A 251 13.57 12.80 -0.27
N HIS A 252 14.19 13.16 -1.37
CA HIS A 252 15.18 12.36 -2.07
C HIS A 252 16.57 12.86 -1.69
N ALA A 253 17.33 12.05 -0.93
CA ALA A 253 18.69 12.42 -0.58
C ALA A 253 19.55 12.50 -1.83
N LEU A 254 20.19 13.64 -2.03
CA LEU A 254 21.15 13.85 -3.12
C LEU A 254 22.55 13.52 -2.61
N PRO A 255 23.34 12.72 -3.35
CA PRO A 255 24.70 12.44 -2.96
C PRO A 255 25.52 13.72 -2.94
N LEU A 256 26.32 13.95 -1.89
CA LEU A 256 27.21 15.11 -1.76
C LEU A 256 28.16 15.28 -2.94
N ALA A 257 28.46 14.20 -3.67
CA ALA A 257 29.23 14.25 -4.91
C ALA A 257 28.58 15.10 -6.01
N SER A 258 27.26 15.29 -5.99
CA SER A 258 26.57 16.17 -6.95
C SER A 258 26.83 17.66 -6.71
N LEU A 259 27.26 18.05 -5.51
CA LEU A 259 27.66 19.43 -5.19
C LEU A 259 29.11 19.77 -5.59
N GLN A 260 29.97 18.75 -5.75
CA GLN A 260 31.38 18.94 -6.13
C GLN A 260 31.63 18.77 -7.63
N THR A 261 30.67 18.25 -8.36
CA THR A 261 30.74 18.24 -9.81
C THR A 261 30.27 19.60 -10.29
N GLY A 262 31.21 20.56 -10.45
CA GLY A 262 31.01 21.70 -11.29
C GLY A 262 30.78 21.24 -12.73
N LEU A 263 29.62 20.57 -12.95
CA LEU A 263 29.14 20.38 -14.30
C LEU A 263 28.98 21.79 -14.86
N PRO A 264 29.63 22.13 -15.98
CA PRO A 264 29.47 23.43 -16.56
C PRO A 264 27.99 23.62 -16.88
N GLU A 265 27.49 24.82 -16.63
CA GLU A 265 26.09 25.23 -16.87
C GLU A 265 25.60 24.84 -18.28
N PHE A 266 26.55 24.65 -19.21
CA PHE A 266 26.31 24.17 -20.57
C PHE A 266 27.35 23.10 -20.95
N ILE A 267 26.86 21.92 -21.31
CA ILE A 267 27.70 20.87 -21.91
C ILE A 267 27.63 21.02 -23.44
N ARG A 268 28.74 21.29 -24.05
CA ARG A 268 28.82 21.36 -25.52
C ARG A 268 28.80 19.97 -26.11
N VAL A 269 27.81 19.69 -26.96
CA VAL A 269 27.61 18.41 -27.62
C VAL A 269 27.81 18.62 -29.13
N CYS A 270 28.55 17.74 -29.76
CA CYS A 270 28.70 17.76 -31.21
C CYS A 270 27.35 17.48 -31.89
N ALA A 271 26.92 18.38 -32.77
CA ALA A 271 25.63 18.22 -33.46
C ALA A 271 25.59 16.98 -34.37
N TYR A 272 26.75 16.47 -34.81
CA TYR A 272 26.86 15.37 -35.74
C TYR A 272 26.96 13.99 -35.02
N CYS A 273 28.00 13.80 -34.17
CA CYS A 273 28.23 12.53 -33.50
C CYS A 273 27.59 12.46 -32.08
N ARG A 274 27.08 13.58 -31.56
CA ARG A 274 26.50 13.75 -30.25
C ARG A 274 27.46 13.44 -29.07
N ASP A 275 28.76 13.39 -29.36
CA ASP A 275 29.79 13.30 -28.32
C ASP A 275 29.97 14.66 -27.62
N ILE A 276 30.40 14.61 -26.36
CA ILE A 276 30.66 15.80 -25.55
C ILE A 276 32.02 16.42 -25.99
N MET A 277 32.04 17.73 -26.21
CA MET A 277 33.25 18.49 -26.53
C MET A 277 33.78 19.17 -25.27
N GLU A 278 34.96 18.80 -24.82
CA GLU A 278 35.67 19.40 -23.69
C GLU A 278 37.05 19.90 -24.09
N GLN A 279 37.63 20.76 -23.25
CA GLN A 279 39.03 21.17 -23.43
C GLN A 279 39.94 20.32 -22.56
N ASP A 280 41.01 19.78 -23.13
CA ASP A 280 42.04 19.08 -22.35
C ASP A 280 42.92 20.08 -21.57
N ALA A 281 43.85 19.59 -20.78
CA ALA A 281 44.75 20.40 -19.98
C ALA A 281 45.64 21.36 -20.82
N SER A 282 45.72 21.18 -22.14
CA SER A 282 46.44 22.04 -23.06
C SER A 282 45.54 23.08 -23.73
N GLY A 283 44.24 23.11 -23.44
CA GLY A 283 43.24 23.98 -24.05
C GLY A 283 42.74 23.50 -25.41
N LYS A 284 43.13 22.29 -25.85
CA LYS A 284 42.68 21.71 -27.12
C LYS A 284 41.31 21.05 -26.94
N THR A 285 40.39 21.31 -27.88
CA THR A 285 39.08 20.66 -27.88
C THR A 285 39.21 19.18 -28.23
N VAL A 286 38.75 18.32 -27.32
CA VAL A 286 38.67 16.85 -27.47
C VAL A 286 37.21 16.42 -27.37
N THR A 287 36.89 15.31 -28.04
CA THR A 287 35.55 14.72 -27.96
C THR A 287 35.57 13.47 -27.08
N VAL A 288 34.61 13.37 -26.19
CA VAL A 288 34.45 12.26 -25.25
C VAL A 288 33.04 11.70 -25.41
N ARG A 289 32.92 10.38 -25.44
CA ARG A 289 31.59 9.75 -25.49
C ARG A 289 30.77 10.14 -24.26
N PHE A 290 29.49 10.33 -24.47
CA PHE A 290 28.52 10.73 -23.43
C PHE A 290 28.65 9.85 -22.14
N GLU A 291 28.64 8.55 -22.30
CA GLU A 291 28.73 7.62 -21.17
C GLU A 291 30.07 7.72 -20.43
N THR A 292 31.18 7.96 -21.17
CA THR A 292 32.52 8.08 -20.58
C THR A 292 32.63 9.38 -19.79
N TYR A 293 32.06 10.48 -20.30
CA TYR A 293 32.05 11.77 -19.62
C TYR A 293 31.29 11.68 -18.30
N PHE A 294 30.05 11.19 -18.31
CA PHE A 294 29.24 11.12 -17.11
C PHE A 294 29.73 10.07 -16.12
N ARG A 295 30.35 8.96 -16.57
CA ARG A 295 31.00 8.01 -15.66
C ARG A 295 32.14 8.66 -14.91
N ARG A 296 32.94 9.53 -15.58
CA ARG A 296 34.06 10.21 -14.96
C ARG A 296 33.62 11.33 -14.03
N MET A 297 32.59 12.12 -14.42
CA MET A 297 32.14 13.28 -13.67
C MET A 297 31.22 12.96 -12.50
N CYS A 298 30.34 11.98 -12.66
CA CYS A 298 29.26 11.71 -11.71
C CYS A 298 29.21 10.27 -11.22
N ASN A 299 30.17 9.42 -11.63
CA ASN A 299 30.24 7.98 -11.30
C ASN A 299 28.96 7.19 -11.69
N TYR A 300 28.21 7.67 -12.71
CA TYR A 300 27.03 6.94 -13.22
C TYR A 300 27.44 5.71 -14.03
N GLN A 301 26.73 4.60 -13.82
CA GLN A 301 26.82 3.40 -14.65
C GLN A 301 25.65 3.40 -15.65
N PHE A 302 25.98 3.29 -16.93
CA PHE A 302 24.97 3.23 -17.99
C PHE A 302 24.71 1.78 -18.39
N THR A 303 23.42 1.40 -18.44
CA THR A 303 22.98 0.16 -19.06
C THR A 303 22.51 0.43 -20.50
N HIS A 304 22.96 -0.39 -21.43
CA HIS A 304 22.58 -0.22 -22.84
C HIS A 304 21.32 -1.00 -23.14
N GLY A 305 20.30 -0.31 -23.64
CA GLY A 305 19.05 -0.90 -24.10
C GLY A 305 18.61 -0.26 -25.43
N ILE A 306 17.81 -0.98 -26.19
CA ILE A 306 17.20 -0.44 -27.42
C ILE A 306 15.76 -0.09 -27.08
N CYS A 307 15.39 1.20 -27.20
CA CYS A 307 14.02 1.63 -27.01
C CYS A 307 13.07 1.02 -28.07
N PRO A 308 11.76 0.93 -27.79
CA PRO A 308 10.80 0.33 -28.73
C PRO A 308 10.84 0.95 -30.13
N ASN A 309 10.98 2.26 -30.22
CA ASN A 309 11.05 2.98 -31.50
C ASN A 309 12.29 2.61 -32.32
N CYS A 310 13.47 2.54 -31.67
CA CYS A 310 14.70 2.12 -32.33
C CYS A 310 14.67 0.64 -32.73
N ARG A 311 14.05 -0.20 -31.91
CA ARG A 311 13.87 -1.62 -32.25
C ARG A 311 13.01 -1.80 -33.50
N SER A 312 11.92 -1.05 -33.62
CA SER A 312 11.04 -1.04 -34.79
C SER A 312 11.77 -0.52 -36.04
N ALA A 313 12.55 0.55 -35.91
CA ALA A 313 13.34 1.10 -37.02
C ALA A 313 14.43 0.14 -37.49
N LEU A 314 15.12 -0.55 -36.58
CA LEU A 314 16.11 -1.58 -36.92
C LEU A 314 15.48 -2.83 -37.58
N ALA A 315 14.27 -3.19 -37.15
CA ALA A 315 13.53 -4.30 -37.81
C ALA A 315 13.10 -3.94 -39.23
N ALA A 316 12.78 -2.68 -39.49
CA ALA A 316 12.39 -2.20 -40.83
C ALA A 316 13.59 -1.99 -41.75
N SER A 317 14.82 -1.86 -41.25
CA SER A 317 16.04 -1.59 -42.04
C SER A 317 16.87 -2.84 -42.39
N LYS A 318 16.36 -4.08 -42.17
CA LYS A 318 17.04 -5.27 -42.64
C LYS A 318 16.94 -5.33 -44.16
N PRO A 319 18.06 -5.32 -44.91
CA PRO A 319 18.03 -5.53 -46.36
C PRO A 319 17.50 -6.95 -46.65
N SER A 320 16.55 -7.03 -47.56
CA SER A 320 16.10 -8.30 -48.14
C SER A 320 17.29 -9.06 -48.69
N LYS A 321 17.49 -10.31 -48.24
CA LYS A 321 18.47 -11.20 -48.86
C LYS A 321 18.25 -11.24 -50.37
N PRO A 322 19.30 -11.11 -51.22
CA PRO A 322 19.13 -11.32 -52.63
C PRO A 322 18.70 -12.77 -52.85
N SER A 323 17.64 -12.94 -53.61
CA SER A 323 17.14 -14.22 -54.07
C SER A 323 18.25 -14.90 -54.87
N SER A 324 18.72 -16.04 -54.41
CA SER A 324 19.54 -16.96 -55.21
C SER A 324 18.72 -17.49 -56.36
N SER A 325 19.01 -17.07 -57.57
CA SER A 325 18.56 -17.71 -58.79
C SER A 325 19.23 -19.06 -58.96
N PRO A 326 18.51 -20.12 -59.27
CA PRO A 326 19.12 -21.37 -59.70
C PRO A 326 19.27 -21.36 -61.22
N GLY A 327 20.33 -21.92 -61.68
CA GLY A 327 20.30 -22.41 -63.04
C GLY A 327 21.47 -22.00 -63.93
N GLY A 328 22.12 -22.99 -64.43
CA GLY A 328 23.03 -22.89 -65.53
C GLY A 328 24.04 -24.04 -65.50
N THR A 329 23.55 -25.25 -65.89
CA THR A 329 24.37 -26.31 -66.38
C THR A 329 24.99 -25.87 -67.69
N ASP A 330 26.20 -26.34 -67.94
CA ASP A 330 26.89 -26.87 -69.16
C ASP A 330 28.31 -26.31 -69.23
N GLY A 331 29.31 -27.20 -69.20
CA GLY A 331 29.81 -27.96 -70.32
C GLY A 331 31.19 -27.46 -70.72
N ALA A 332 32.13 -28.27 -70.50
CA ALA A 332 33.44 -28.53 -71.11
C ALA A 332 34.61 -28.52 -70.17
#